data_389d477dc56a9daf2c4a258cf78c50d6
#
_entry.id   389d477dc56a9daf2c4a258cf78c50d6
#
_cell.length_a   1.000
_cell.length_b   1.000
_cell.length_c   1.000
_cell.angle_alpha   90.00
_cell.angle_beta   90.00
_cell.angle_gamma   90.00
#
_symmetry.space_group_name_H-M   'P 1'
#
loop_
_entity.id
_entity.type
_entity.pdbx_description
1 polymer ?
#
loop_
_entity_poly.entity_id
_entity_poly.type
_entity_poly.pdbx_seq_one_letter_code
_entity_poly.pdbx_strand_id
1 'polypeptide(L)' 'MENNRNYEKTRKILEDNIIRLMIEKNLTARALSIRIEKNEWYITRMLNGKIVPSLQVISKIAEILRVSAADLFSKNDG' A
#
# COMPACT_ATOMS: atom_id res chain seq x y z
N MET A 1 -0.53 -27.58 5.83
CA MET A 1 -0.91 -26.42 5.43
C MET A 1 0.03 -25.29 5.71
N GLU A 2 0.17 -24.54 4.81
CA GLU A 2 1.11 -23.56 4.91
C GLU A 2 0.67 -22.44 5.70
N ASN A 3 1.57 -21.92 6.45
CA ASN A 3 1.18 -20.87 7.23
C ASN A 3 1.48 -19.57 6.52
N ASN A 4 0.62 -18.62 6.63
CA ASN A 4 0.72 -17.35 5.93
C ASN A 4 1.34 -16.26 6.76
N ARG A 5 2.11 -16.63 7.76
CA ARG A 5 2.69 -15.66 8.66
C ARG A 5 3.58 -14.66 7.95
N ASN A 6 4.42 -15.15 7.01
CA ASN A 6 5.28 -14.26 6.26
C ASN A 6 4.51 -13.32 5.38
N TYR A 7 3.46 -13.82 4.74
CA TYR A 7 2.62 -13.00 3.91
C TYR A 7 1.92 -11.92 4.74
N GLU A 8 1.38 -12.32 5.88
CA GLU A 8 0.68 -11.36 6.74
C GLU A 8 1.60 -10.28 7.26
N LYS A 9 2.83 -10.65 7.61
CA LYS A 9 3.80 -9.67 8.05
C LYS A 9 4.16 -8.69 6.92
N THR A 10 4.38 -9.23 5.74
CA THR A 10 4.72 -8.40 4.58
C THR A 10 3.58 -7.45 4.26
N ARG A 11 2.36 -7.95 4.29
CA ARG A 11 1.20 -7.12 4.00
C ARG A 11 1.06 -6.00 5.02
N LYS A 12 1.27 -6.32 6.29
CA LYS A 12 1.15 -5.31 7.31
C LYS A 12 2.20 -4.22 7.16
N ILE A 13 3.42 -4.60 6.81
CA ILE A 13 4.47 -3.62 6.57
C ILE A 13 4.08 -2.71 5.40
N LEU A 14 3.59 -3.31 4.33
CA LEU A 14 3.15 -2.56 3.16
C LEU A 14 2.04 -1.58 3.52
N GLU A 15 1.02 -2.07 4.22
CA GLU A 15 -0.12 -1.25 4.60
C GLU A 15 0.30 -0.12 5.52
N ASP A 16 1.11 -0.41 6.51
CA ASP A 16 1.57 0.61 7.46
C ASP A 16 2.37 1.69 6.75
N ASN A 17 3.24 1.30 5.82
CA ASN A 17 4.02 2.28 5.09
C ASN A 17 3.15 3.15 4.20
N ILE A 18 2.17 2.55 3.53
CA ILE A 18 1.27 3.32 2.67
C ILE A 18 0.46 4.31 3.51
N ILE A 19 -0.08 3.85 4.63
CA ILE A 19 -0.86 4.73 5.50
C ILE A 19 -0.01 5.89 6.00
N ARG A 20 1.21 5.60 6.46
CA ARG A 20 2.10 6.64 6.95
C ARG A 20 2.40 7.67 5.88
N LEU A 21 2.71 7.21 4.67
CA LEU A 21 3.03 8.12 3.58
C LEU A 21 1.82 8.92 3.12
N MET A 22 0.64 8.30 3.14
CA MET A 22 -0.58 9.04 2.82
C MET A 22 -0.80 10.18 3.80
N ILE A 23 -0.60 9.89 5.08
CA ILE A 23 -0.77 10.91 6.11
C ILE A 23 0.25 12.03 5.91
N GLU A 24 1.51 11.66 5.69
CA GLU A 24 2.56 12.65 5.48
C GLU A 24 2.28 13.55 4.30
N LYS A 25 1.69 12.99 3.25
CA LYS A 25 1.44 13.75 2.03
C LYS A 25 0.01 14.28 1.94
N ASN A 26 -0.74 14.10 3.02
CA ASN A 26 -2.09 14.63 3.09
C ASN A 26 -2.97 14.08 1.95
N LEU A 27 -2.84 12.80 1.70
CA LEU A 27 -3.50 12.15 0.58
C LEU A 27 -4.52 11.16 1.12
N THR A 28 -5.77 11.26 0.67
CA THR A 28 -6.81 10.33 1.10
C THR A 28 -6.73 9.04 0.32
N ALA A 29 -7.35 7.98 0.86
CA ALA A 29 -7.40 6.70 0.15
C ALA A 29 -8.13 6.85 -1.18
N ARG A 30 -9.19 7.66 -1.20
CA ARG A 30 -9.93 7.89 -2.45
C ARG A 30 -9.04 8.57 -3.48
N ALA A 31 -8.32 9.62 -3.07
CA ALA A 31 -7.45 10.33 -3.99
C ALA A 31 -6.35 9.43 -4.53
N LEU A 32 -5.74 8.62 -3.67
CA LEU A 32 -4.70 7.72 -4.12
C LEU A 32 -5.28 6.69 -5.08
N SER A 33 -6.47 6.16 -4.78
CA SER A 33 -7.13 5.20 -5.68
C SER A 33 -7.29 5.77 -7.07
N ILE A 34 -7.77 7.00 -7.16
CA ILE A 34 -8.02 7.64 -8.44
C ILE A 34 -6.69 7.89 -9.16
N ARG A 35 -5.67 8.32 -8.43
CA ARG A 35 -4.37 8.60 -9.05
C ARG A 35 -3.71 7.38 -9.65
N ILE A 36 -3.95 6.21 -9.06
CA ILE A 36 -3.42 4.98 -9.65
C ILE A 36 -4.41 4.37 -10.65
N GLU A 37 -5.44 5.14 -11.03
CA GLU A 37 -6.38 4.77 -12.07
C GLU A 37 -7.21 3.55 -11.70
N LYS A 38 -7.60 3.49 -10.44
CA LYS A 38 -8.47 2.44 -9.95
C LYS A 38 -9.78 3.04 -9.45
N ASN A 39 -10.72 2.16 -9.13
CA ASN A 39 -11.96 2.54 -8.51
C ASN A 39 -11.67 3.32 -7.23
N GLU A 40 -12.53 4.27 -6.88
CA GLU A 40 -12.30 5.15 -5.73
C GLU A 40 -12.18 4.41 -4.40
N TRP A 41 -12.65 3.17 -4.32
CA TRP A 41 -12.61 2.39 -3.10
C TRP A 41 -11.44 1.41 -3.05
N TYR A 42 -10.58 1.43 -4.08
CA TYR A 42 -9.54 0.41 -4.22
C TYR A 42 -8.58 0.39 -3.02
N ILE A 43 -8.04 1.55 -2.67
CA ILE A 43 -7.06 1.62 -1.60
C ILE A 43 -7.71 1.24 -0.26
N THR A 44 -8.94 1.72 -0.01
CA THR A 44 -9.65 1.36 1.21
C THR A 44 -9.79 -0.15 1.33
N ARG A 45 -10.19 -0.80 0.24
CA ARG A 45 -10.36 -2.25 0.25
C ARG A 45 -9.03 -2.97 0.41
N MET A 46 -7.98 -2.45 -0.22
CA MET A 46 -6.66 -3.02 -0.08
C MET A 46 -6.18 -2.93 1.36
N LEU A 47 -6.36 -1.78 1.99
CA LEU A 47 -5.94 -1.58 3.38
C LEU A 47 -6.76 -2.42 4.36
N ASN A 48 -7.95 -2.82 3.97
CA ASN A 48 -8.78 -3.71 4.78
C ASN A 48 -8.56 -5.19 4.47
N GLY A 49 -7.58 -5.49 3.62
CA GLY A 49 -7.25 -6.86 3.31
C GLY A 49 -8.17 -7.54 2.32
N LYS A 50 -9.05 -6.77 1.65
CA LYS A 50 -10.00 -7.33 0.70
C LYS A 50 -9.41 -7.52 -0.69
N ILE A 51 -8.33 -6.81 -0.99
CA ILE A 51 -7.68 -6.85 -2.29
C ILE A 51 -6.19 -7.02 -2.08
N VAL A 52 -5.58 -7.92 -2.87
CA VAL A 52 -4.13 -8.07 -2.89
C VAL A 52 -3.64 -7.33 -4.13
N PRO A 53 -2.88 -6.24 -3.96
CA PRO A 53 -2.43 -5.48 -5.12
C PRO A 53 -1.37 -6.25 -5.90
N SER A 54 -1.38 -6.06 -7.22
CA SER A 54 -0.34 -6.61 -8.07
C SER A 54 0.94 -5.80 -7.91
N LEU A 55 2.05 -6.34 -8.39
CA LEU A 55 3.29 -5.58 -8.38
C LEU A 55 3.17 -4.31 -9.20
N GLN A 56 2.40 -4.35 -10.28
CA GLN A 56 2.18 -3.16 -11.08
C GLN A 56 1.50 -2.08 -10.27
N VAL A 57 0.48 -2.45 -9.53
CA VAL A 57 -0.25 -1.48 -8.71
C VAL A 57 0.65 -0.95 -7.59
N ILE A 58 1.43 -1.83 -6.97
CA ILE A 58 2.35 -1.40 -5.92
C ILE A 58 3.35 -0.39 -6.47
N SER A 59 3.85 -0.63 -7.69
CA SER A 59 4.78 0.29 -8.32
C SER A 59 4.13 1.65 -8.58
N LYS A 60 2.87 1.66 -9.00
CA LYS A 60 2.15 2.91 -9.21
C LYS A 60 1.94 3.66 -7.91
N ILE A 61 1.60 2.94 -6.85
CA ILE A 61 1.43 3.55 -5.54
C ILE A 61 2.73 4.21 -5.11
N ALA A 62 3.84 3.48 -5.26
CA ALA A 62 5.15 4.01 -4.88
C ALA A 62 5.46 5.27 -5.68
N GLU A 63 5.15 5.27 -6.96
CA GLU A 63 5.40 6.41 -7.81
C GLU A 63 4.63 7.64 -7.33
N ILE A 64 3.35 7.47 -7.04
CA ILE A 64 2.53 8.58 -6.55
C ILE A 64 3.05 9.08 -5.20
N LEU A 65 3.46 8.16 -4.34
CA LEU A 65 3.96 8.51 -3.02
C LEU A 65 5.42 8.96 -3.04
N ARG A 66 6.07 8.89 -4.20
CA ARG A 66 7.44 9.35 -4.41
C ARG A 66 8.46 8.60 -3.58
N VAL A 67 8.31 7.31 -3.54
CA VAL A 67 9.26 6.40 -2.89
C VAL A 67 9.50 5.24 -3.85
N SER A 68 10.53 4.44 -3.58
CA SER A 68 10.71 3.23 -4.37
C SER A 68 9.73 2.17 -3.89
N ALA A 69 9.42 1.21 -4.76
CA ALA A 69 8.57 0.11 -4.33
C ALA A 69 9.20 -0.64 -3.16
N ALA A 70 10.53 -0.76 -3.17
CA ALA A 70 11.22 -1.42 -2.07
C ALA A 70 10.97 -0.72 -0.74
N ASP A 71 10.89 0.61 -0.76
CA ASP A 71 10.62 1.36 0.46
C ASP A 71 9.29 0.97 1.10
N LEU A 72 8.32 0.58 0.28
CA LEU A 72 7.01 0.20 0.81
C LEU A 72 7.06 -1.12 1.58
N PHE A 73 8.08 -1.92 1.33
CA PHE A 73 8.25 -3.19 2.02
C PHE A 73 9.31 -3.15 3.10
N SER A 74 9.88 -1.98 3.35
CA SER A 74 10.91 -1.85 4.37
C SER A 74 10.27 -1.53 5.71
N LYS A 75 10.73 -2.25 6.72
CA LYS A 75 10.21 -2.01 8.04
C LYS A 75 10.64 -0.63 8.51
N ASN A 76 9.69 0.14 9.00
CA ASN A 76 9.99 1.48 9.47
C ASN A 76 10.26 1.44 10.97
N ASP A 77 11.52 1.66 11.32
CA ASP A 77 11.92 1.62 12.72
C ASP A 77 11.92 2.98 13.37
N GLY A 78 11.64 4.00 12.61
CA GLY A 78 11.77 5.37 13.04
C GLY A 78 10.71 5.86 13.98
#